data_e68a96d9601c2aee3401fccf2d75fb2c
#
_entry.id   e68a96d9601c2aee3401fccf2d75fb2c
#
_cell.length_a   1.000
_cell.length_b   1.000
_cell.length_c   1.000
_cell.angle_alpha   90.00
_cell.angle_beta   90.00
_cell.angle_gamma   90.00
#
_symmetry.space_group_name_H-M   'P 1'
#
loop_
_entity.id
_entity.type
_entity.pdbx_description
1 polymer ?
#
loop_
_entity_poly.entity_id
_entity_poly.type
_entity_poly.pdbx_seq_one_letter_code
_entity_poly.pdbx_strand_id
1 'polypeptide(L)' 'MTDEQFEWFQIVGGMMSDGLKFEEAMRFCRTMDMPNDIFLWMIQRQRSASTKAQEAC' A
#
# COMPACT_ATOMS: atom_id res chain seq x y z
N MET A 1 -4.31 12.86 3.69
CA MET A 1 -3.25 12.20 2.87
C MET A 1 -2.36 13.27 2.27
N THR A 2 -1.05 13.12 2.40
CA THR A 2 -0.10 14.07 1.80
C THR A 2 0.08 13.77 0.31
N ASP A 3 0.65 14.74 -0.43
CA ASP A 3 0.91 14.55 -1.86
C ASP A 3 1.83 13.34 -2.10
N GLU A 4 2.84 13.18 -1.26
CA GLU A 4 3.76 12.06 -1.38
C GLU A 4 3.07 10.73 -1.13
N GLN A 5 2.22 10.68 -0.10
CA GLN A 5 1.43 9.49 0.18
C GLN A 5 0.50 9.15 -0.99
N PHE A 6 -0.10 10.16 -1.56
CA PHE A 6 -1.00 10.00 -2.69
C PHE A 6 -0.26 9.44 -3.91
N GLU A 7 0.93 9.96 -4.20
CA GLU A 7 1.73 9.47 -5.32
C GLU A 7 2.05 7.99 -5.17
N TRP A 8 2.55 7.61 -3.99
CA TRP A 8 2.88 6.21 -3.74
C TRP A 8 1.65 5.33 -3.75
N PHE A 9 0.54 5.84 -3.25
CA PHE A 9 -0.73 5.13 -3.28
C PHE A 9 -1.14 4.82 -4.72
N GLN A 10 -0.99 5.79 -5.62
CA GLN A 10 -1.30 5.58 -7.04
C GLN A 10 -0.37 4.57 -7.69
N ILE A 11 0.90 4.60 -7.35
CA ILE A 11 1.87 3.66 -7.90
C ILE A 11 1.50 2.24 -7.49
N VAL A 12 1.23 2.02 -6.21
CA VAL A 12 0.84 0.71 -5.69
C VAL A 12 -0.48 0.26 -6.33
N GLY A 13 -1.45 1.16 -6.41
CA GLY A 13 -2.73 0.86 -7.04
C GLY A 13 -2.60 0.45 -8.49
N GLY A 14 -1.71 1.12 -9.23
CA GLY A 14 -1.43 0.78 -10.61
C GLY A 14 -0.83 -0.62 -10.75
N MET A 15 0.11 -0.95 -9.88
CA MET A 15 0.72 -2.27 -9.88
C MET A 15 -0.30 -3.36 -9.57
N MET A 16 -1.17 -3.12 -8.60
CA MET A 16 -2.23 -4.07 -8.24
C MET A 16 -3.22 -4.24 -9.39
N SER A 17 -3.50 -3.16 -10.09
CA SER A 17 -4.37 -3.19 -11.26
C SER A 17 -3.76 -4.05 -12.38
N ASP A 18 -2.43 -4.10 -12.46
CA ASP A 18 -1.71 -4.93 -13.42
C ASP A 18 -1.64 -6.41 -13.01
N GLY A 19 -2.19 -6.73 -11.85
CA GLY A 19 -2.24 -8.12 -11.40
C GLY A 19 -1.29 -8.46 -10.27
N LEU A 20 -0.48 -7.50 -9.81
CA LEU A 20 0.42 -7.75 -8.69
C LEU A 20 -0.35 -7.77 -7.37
N LYS A 21 0.11 -8.57 -6.45
CA LYS A 21 -0.44 -8.56 -5.10
C LYS A 21 0.12 -7.35 -4.34
N PHE A 22 -0.58 -6.94 -3.28
CA PHE A 22 -0.17 -5.81 -2.47
C PHE A 22 1.28 -5.95 -1.99
N GLU A 23 1.64 -7.13 -1.49
CA GLU A 23 2.99 -7.38 -1.00
C GLU A 23 4.04 -7.21 -2.09
N GLU A 24 3.75 -7.72 -3.28
CA GLU A 24 4.66 -7.59 -4.40
C GLU A 24 4.83 -6.14 -4.82
N ALA A 25 3.73 -5.40 -4.87
CA ALA A 25 3.77 -3.98 -5.20
C ALA A 25 4.60 -3.21 -4.17
N MET A 26 4.43 -3.54 -2.89
CA MET A 26 5.19 -2.88 -1.83
C MET A 26 6.69 -3.17 -1.94
N ARG A 27 7.06 -4.38 -2.31
CA ARG A 27 8.48 -4.73 -2.52
C ARG A 27 9.07 -3.90 -3.64
N PHE A 28 8.36 -3.77 -4.74
CA PHE A 28 8.82 -2.95 -5.86
C PHE A 28 9.00 -1.50 -5.42
N CYS A 29 8.05 -0.96 -4.68
CA CYS A 29 8.15 0.40 -4.19
C CYS A 29 9.36 0.59 -3.28
N ARG A 30 9.69 -0.41 -2.47
CA ARG A 30 10.88 -0.35 -1.62
C ARG A 30 12.16 -0.26 -2.45
N THR A 31 12.22 -0.95 -3.58
CA THR A 31 13.39 -0.86 -4.45
C THR A 31 13.46 0.50 -5.16
N MET A 32 12.37 1.25 -5.19
CA MET A 32 12.30 2.59 -5.77
C MET A 32 12.46 3.68 -4.71
N ASP A 33 13.10 3.37 -3.59
CA ASP A 33 13.37 4.32 -2.50
C ASP A 33 12.13 4.87 -1.81
N MET A 34 11.11 4.04 -1.66
CA MET A 34 9.92 4.45 -0.91
C MET A 34 10.31 4.78 0.54
N PRO A 35 9.90 5.96 1.05
CA PRO A 35 10.17 6.29 2.45
C PRO A 35 9.53 5.28 3.42
N ASN A 36 10.23 5.01 4.50
CA ASN A 36 9.77 4.03 5.47
C ASN A 36 8.43 4.43 6.10
N ASP A 37 8.22 5.73 6.32
CA ASP A 37 6.97 6.25 6.86
C ASP A 37 5.78 5.87 5.98
N ILE A 38 5.96 6.03 4.68
CA ILE A 38 4.90 5.74 3.72
C ILE A 38 4.68 4.24 3.63
N PHE A 39 5.75 3.47 3.69
CA PHE A 39 5.65 2.01 3.70
C PHE A 39 4.79 1.54 4.88
N LEU A 40 5.09 2.01 6.08
CA LEU A 40 4.33 1.65 7.27
C LEU A 40 2.88 2.14 7.21
N TRP A 41 2.69 3.35 6.69
CA TRP A 41 1.36 3.93 6.53
C TRP A 41 0.49 3.05 5.62
N MET A 42 1.07 2.59 4.52
CA MET A 42 0.35 1.72 3.57
C MET A 42 -0.03 0.39 4.21
N ILE A 43 0.91 -0.20 4.94
CA ILE A 43 0.67 -1.48 5.63
C ILE A 43 -0.44 -1.32 6.65
N GLN A 44 -0.43 -0.24 7.41
CA GLN A 44 -1.47 0.01 8.41
C GLN A 44 -2.83 0.17 7.77
N ARG A 45 -2.88 0.87 6.65
CA ARG A 45 -4.15 1.04 5.93
C ARG A 45 -4.71 -0.30 5.48
N GLN A 46 -3.85 -1.15 4.94
CA GLN A 46 -4.26 -2.47 4.45
C GLN A 46 -4.73 -3.36 5.60
N ARG A 47 -4.01 -3.34 6.71
CA ARG A 47 -4.37 -4.11 7.89
C ARG A 47 -5.70 -3.64 8.47
N SER A 48 -5.90 -2.36 8.54
CA SER A 48 -7.13 -1.77 9.07
C SER A 48 -8.33 -2.22 8.24
N ALA A 49 -8.19 -2.22 6.92
CA ALA A 49 -9.25 -2.67 6.03
C ALA A 49 -9.54 -4.16 6.22
N SER A 50 -8.49 -4.97 6.34
CA SER A 50 -8.63 -6.41 6.56
C SER A 50 -9.28 -6.72 7.90
N THR A 51 -8.85 -6.03 8.95
CA THR A 51 -9.43 -6.20 10.28
C THR A 51 -10.91 -5.86 10.28
N LYS A 52 -11.26 -4.78 9.60
CA LYS A 52 -12.65 -4.36 9.51
C LYS A 52 -13.52 -5.42 8.83
N ALA A 53 -12.98 -6.01 7.76
CA ALA A 53 -13.69 -7.07 7.05
C ALA A 53 -13.88 -8.31 7.94
N GLN A 54 -12.90 -8.65 8.73
CA GLN A 54 -12.96 -9.78 9.65
C GLN A 54 -13.96 -9.55 10.77
N GLU A 55 -14.03 -8.34 11.27
CA GLU A 55 -14.98 -8.00 12.32
C GLU A 55 -16.41 -8.05 11.83
N ALA A 56 -16.64 -7.78 10.58
CA ALA A 56 -17.97 -7.83 9.99
C ALA A 56 -18.51 -9.25 9.89
N CYS A 57 -17.65 -10.21 10.02
CA CYS A 57 -18.03 -11.61 10.06
C CYS A 57 -18.27 -12.07 11.49
#